data_99b6c02151c20eca2a2794199223a760
#
_entry.id   99b6c02151c20eca2a2794199223a760
#
_cell.length_a   1.000
_cell.length_b   1.000
_cell.length_c   1.000
_cell.angle_alpha   90.00
_cell.angle_beta   90.00
_cell.angle_gamma   90.00
#
_symmetry.space_group_name_H-M   'P 1'
#
loop_
_entity.id
_entity.type
_entity.pdbx_description
1 polymer ?
#
loop_
_entity_poly.entity_id
_entity_poly.type
_entity_poly.pdbx_seq_one_letter_code
_entity_poly.pdbx_strand_id
1 'polypeptide(L)'
;MRIGYYKAFGLTIESCFPIPQVPQIEPCQCDVRVESADLSVLPAEHRRTVTENGVYFRSPGQGTFYITNGDRIQIDPDPDHTPAHLAIFIMGSAMGAILHQRGFLPIHGSCVTDGKHSILLTGESGAGKSTLAAEFISRGWKLVTDDVTCITNFDGTPVVRSSYPSQKLWEDALARYETEEDNIHSLYSRQDREKFGIDVSAHFFDGEAPLSLVIRLINGPVRCALAPMEGMVKTDQLIRNTYRGQIIEQRNLQRHFQRCVTLSTKIPMAVVTRTDGEDCAAKMYELITKYLEEHYHD
;
A
#
# COMPACT_ATOMS: atom_id res chain seq x y z
N MET A 1 7.24 19.16 21.24
CA MET A 1 7.43 17.93 20.41
C MET A 1 8.42 18.27 19.30
N ARG A 2 9.30 17.32 18.93
CA ARG A 2 10.25 17.53 17.82
C ARG A 2 9.52 17.23 16.51
N ILE A 3 9.52 18.17 15.57
CA ILE A 3 8.93 17.98 14.24
C ILE A 3 9.86 17.11 13.40
N GLY A 4 9.30 16.07 12.77
CA GLY A 4 9.99 15.22 11.79
C GLY A 4 9.48 15.50 10.38
N TYR A 5 10.33 15.29 9.38
CA TYR A 5 10.01 15.43 7.96
C TYR A 5 10.24 14.09 7.27
N TYR A 6 9.29 13.68 6.45
CA TYR A 6 9.26 12.35 5.83
C TYR A 6 8.80 12.42 4.39
N LYS A 7 9.08 11.37 3.61
CA LYS A 7 8.60 11.25 2.23
C LYS A 7 7.94 9.89 2.01
N ALA A 8 6.72 9.89 1.47
CA ALA A 8 6.02 8.68 1.08
C ALA A 8 4.95 8.98 0.02
N PHE A 9 4.69 8.05 -0.88
CA PHE A 9 3.71 8.19 -1.97
C PHE A 9 3.95 9.41 -2.86
N GLY A 10 5.23 9.82 -3.00
CA GLY A 10 5.62 11.03 -3.69
C GLY A 10 5.16 12.33 -3.01
N LEU A 11 4.78 12.27 -1.72
CA LEU A 11 4.38 13.41 -0.90
C LEU A 11 5.38 13.64 0.21
N THR A 12 5.63 14.91 0.55
CA THR A 12 6.39 15.34 1.71
C THR A 12 5.46 15.52 2.91
N ILE A 13 5.87 15.03 4.08
CA ILE A 13 5.06 14.96 5.29
C ILE A 13 5.80 15.64 6.43
N GLU A 14 5.19 16.67 7.04
CA GLU A 14 5.60 17.25 8.30
C GLU A 14 4.79 16.60 9.43
N SER A 15 5.44 16.08 10.47
CA SER A 15 4.73 15.40 11.55
C SER A 15 5.29 15.80 12.93
N CYS A 16 4.38 16.12 13.86
CA CYS A 16 4.72 16.25 15.28
C CYS A 16 4.78 14.89 16.00
N PHE A 17 4.37 13.79 15.35
CA PHE A 17 4.52 12.43 15.84
C PHE A 17 5.65 11.73 15.10
N PRO A 18 6.51 10.94 15.79
CA PRO A 18 7.53 10.15 15.12
C PRO A 18 6.91 9.06 14.24
N ILE A 19 7.53 8.82 13.07
CA ILE A 19 7.14 7.76 12.12
C ILE A 19 8.38 6.86 11.91
N PRO A 20 8.65 5.92 12.85
CA PRO A 20 9.93 5.20 12.89
C PRO A 20 10.25 4.39 11.64
N GLN A 21 9.21 3.86 10.95
CA GLN A 21 9.37 3.03 9.76
C GLN A 21 9.66 3.81 8.47
N VAL A 22 9.63 5.15 8.52
CA VAL A 22 9.89 6.01 7.36
C VAL A 22 11.16 6.81 7.61
N PRO A 23 12.15 6.76 6.72
CA PRO A 23 13.35 7.58 6.84
C PRO A 23 13.03 9.07 6.91
N GLN A 24 13.70 9.79 7.81
CA GLN A 24 13.58 11.24 7.88
C GLN A 24 14.32 11.90 6.71
N ILE A 25 13.77 13.03 6.26
CA ILE A 25 14.38 13.90 5.25
C ILE A 25 14.70 15.26 5.87
N GLU A 26 15.46 16.09 5.16
CA GLU A 26 15.70 17.48 5.56
C GLU A 26 14.40 18.29 5.58
N PRO A 27 14.29 19.31 6.45
CA PRO A 27 13.14 20.19 6.49
C PRO A 27 12.82 20.81 5.13
N CYS A 28 11.55 20.72 4.71
CA CYS A 28 11.10 21.23 3.42
C CYS A 28 9.67 21.77 3.50
N GLN A 29 9.19 22.40 2.44
CA GLN A 29 7.77 22.67 2.28
C GLN A 29 7.02 21.33 2.11
N CYS A 30 6.00 21.11 2.94
CA CYS A 30 5.31 19.83 3.01
C CYS A 30 3.94 19.83 2.33
N ASP A 31 3.63 18.72 1.70
CA ASP A 31 2.33 18.44 1.09
C ASP A 31 1.28 18.05 2.13
N VAL A 32 1.70 17.41 3.22
CA VAL A 32 0.82 16.88 4.27
C VAL A 32 1.37 17.26 5.64
N ARG A 33 0.50 17.75 6.51
CA ARG A 33 0.81 18.04 7.90
C ARG A 33 0.09 17.07 8.84
N VAL A 34 0.85 16.50 9.78
CA VAL A 34 0.35 15.64 10.86
C VAL A 34 0.54 16.37 12.17
N GLU A 35 -0.56 16.71 12.83
CA GLU A 35 -0.56 17.57 14.03
C GLU A 35 -1.43 16.98 15.14
N SER A 36 -1.12 17.34 16.40
CA SER A 36 -1.97 17.04 17.54
C SER A 36 -3.13 18.02 17.60
N ALA A 37 -4.33 17.52 17.92
CA ALA A 37 -5.53 18.33 18.09
C ALA A 37 -6.43 17.74 19.17
N ASP A 38 -7.26 18.55 19.79
CA ASP A 38 -8.38 18.07 20.61
C ASP A 38 -9.55 17.69 19.69
N LEU A 39 -9.86 16.41 19.61
CA LEU A 39 -10.95 15.87 18.81
C LEU A 39 -12.09 15.30 19.68
N SER A 40 -12.16 15.68 20.95
CA SER A 40 -13.18 15.22 21.92
C SER A 40 -14.62 15.53 21.50
N VAL A 41 -14.81 16.52 20.61
CA VAL A 41 -16.12 16.90 20.05
C VAL A 41 -16.62 15.90 18.99
N LEU A 42 -15.74 15.05 18.44
CA LEU A 42 -16.14 14.05 17.47
C LEU A 42 -16.76 12.84 18.18
N PRO A 43 -17.78 12.21 17.56
CA PRO A 43 -18.40 11.02 18.14
C PRO A 43 -17.36 9.92 18.44
N ALA A 44 -17.44 9.34 19.65
CA ALA A 44 -16.53 8.29 20.11
C ALA A 44 -16.72 6.93 19.40
N GLU A 45 -17.48 6.88 18.32
CA GLU A 45 -17.72 5.66 17.56
C GLU A 45 -16.45 5.12 16.92
N HIS A 46 -16.22 3.82 17.03
CA HIS A 46 -15.06 3.14 16.45
C HIS A 46 -15.13 2.99 14.93
N ARG A 47 -16.16 3.55 14.29
CA ARG A 47 -16.36 3.44 12.86
C ARG A 47 -15.60 4.53 12.11
N ARG A 48 -15.14 4.18 10.93
CA ARG A 48 -14.68 5.18 9.96
C ARG A 48 -15.89 5.93 9.44
N THR A 49 -15.91 7.23 9.64
CA THR A 49 -17.03 8.10 9.25
C THR A 49 -16.55 9.11 8.23
N VAL A 50 -17.30 9.21 7.13
CA VAL A 50 -17.11 10.22 6.09
C VAL A 50 -18.09 11.36 6.37
N THR A 51 -17.57 12.58 6.41
CA THR A 51 -18.34 13.82 6.55
C THR A 51 -18.15 14.70 5.31
N GLU A 52 -18.86 15.82 5.24
CA GLU A 52 -18.65 16.80 4.18
C GLU A 52 -17.25 17.40 4.18
N ASN A 53 -16.62 17.50 5.35
CA ASN A 53 -15.34 18.17 5.55
C ASN A 53 -14.16 17.21 5.60
N GLY A 54 -14.37 15.90 5.68
CA GLY A 54 -13.29 14.93 5.77
C GLY A 54 -13.68 13.57 6.28
N VAL A 55 -12.70 12.83 6.73
CA VAL A 55 -12.85 11.47 7.26
C VAL A 55 -12.34 11.44 8.69
N TYR A 56 -13.09 10.89 9.61
CA TYR A 56 -12.55 10.58 10.94
C TYR A 56 -12.73 9.11 11.31
N PHE A 57 -11.85 8.62 12.15
CA PHE A 57 -11.95 7.29 12.73
C PHE A 57 -11.26 7.26 14.09
N ARG A 58 -11.71 6.35 14.95
CA ARG A 58 -11.06 6.03 16.21
C ARG A 58 -10.37 4.67 16.15
N SER A 59 -9.17 4.59 16.66
CA SER A 59 -8.45 3.33 16.91
C SER A 59 -8.19 3.21 18.40
N PRO A 60 -8.82 2.25 19.11
CA PRO A 60 -8.64 2.07 20.54
C PRO A 60 -7.16 1.88 20.91
N GLY A 61 -6.69 2.56 21.96
CA GLY A 61 -5.30 2.55 22.42
C GLY A 61 -4.35 3.36 21.56
N GLN A 62 -4.83 4.01 20.47
CA GLN A 62 -4.01 4.87 19.61
C GLN A 62 -4.55 6.29 19.55
N GLY A 63 -5.86 6.48 19.45
CA GLY A 63 -6.48 7.79 19.42
C GLY A 63 -7.55 7.96 18.35
N THR A 64 -8.01 9.20 18.23
CA THR A 64 -8.94 9.67 17.20
C THR A 64 -8.16 10.40 16.12
N PHE A 65 -8.51 10.13 14.86
CA PHE A 65 -7.88 10.70 13.67
C PHE A 65 -8.93 11.45 12.86
N TYR A 66 -8.60 12.65 12.42
CA TYR A 66 -9.42 13.45 11.53
C TYR A 66 -8.60 13.95 10.34
N ILE A 67 -9.03 13.61 9.13
CA ILE A 67 -8.30 13.82 7.89
C ILE A 67 -9.11 14.72 6.97
N THR A 68 -8.51 15.83 6.53
CA THR A 68 -9.19 16.86 5.73
C THR A 68 -8.34 17.36 4.58
N ASN A 69 -9.00 17.87 3.54
CA ASN A 69 -8.44 18.65 2.42
C ASN A 69 -7.34 17.94 1.60
N GLY A 70 -6.97 16.69 1.92
CA GLY A 70 -5.85 15.99 1.28
C GLY A 70 -4.48 16.51 1.71
N ASP A 71 -4.40 17.31 2.77
CA ASP A 71 -3.17 17.92 3.26
C ASP A 71 -3.01 17.93 4.78
N ARG A 72 -4.04 17.49 5.54
CA ARG A 72 -4.03 17.58 6.99
C ARG A 72 -4.52 16.30 7.65
N ILE A 73 -3.74 15.82 8.62
CA ILE A 73 -4.06 14.73 9.53
C ILE A 73 -3.98 15.28 10.96
N GLN A 74 -5.10 15.37 11.63
CA GLN A 74 -5.22 15.77 13.01
C GLN A 74 -5.41 14.53 13.90
N ILE A 75 -4.70 14.47 15.02
CA ILE A 75 -4.70 13.31 15.90
C ILE A 75 -4.90 13.77 17.34
N ASP A 76 -5.89 13.17 18.00
CA ASP A 76 -6.07 13.20 19.44
C ASP A 76 -5.61 11.85 20.00
N PRO A 77 -4.34 11.73 20.45
CA PRO A 77 -3.77 10.45 20.82
C PRO A 77 -4.29 9.97 22.17
N ASP A 78 -4.55 8.67 22.28
CA ASP A 78 -4.85 8.05 23.58
C ASP A 78 -3.61 8.10 24.48
N PRO A 79 -3.76 8.19 25.82
CA PRO A 79 -2.62 8.30 26.77
C PRO A 79 -1.61 7.14 26.64
N ASP A 80 -2.08 5.95 26.31
CA ASP A 80 -1.28 4.73 26.24
C ASP A 80 -0.76 4.42 24.81
N HIS A 81 -0.88 5.37 23.86
CA HIS A 81 -0.40 5.16 22.50
C HIS A 81 1.12 4.92 22.46
N THR A 82 1.57 4.09 21.53
CA THR A 82 3.00 3.96 21.22
C THR A 82 3.32 4.58 19.86
N PRO A 83 4.49 5.24 19.70
CA PRO A 83 4.86 5.85 18.42
C PRO A 83 4.82 4.87 17.26
N ALA A 84 5.27 3.65 17.43
CA ALA A 84 5.30 2.63 16.38
C ALA A 84 3.88 2.23 15.92
N HIS A 85 2.95 2.01 16.86
CA HIS A 85 1.57 1.68 16.51
C HIS A 85 0.82 2.88 15.92
N LEU A 86 1.02 4.09 16.49
CA LEU A 86 0.41 5.31 15.95
C LEU A 86 0.82 5.53 14.48
N ALA A 87 2.11 5.33 14.18
CA ALA A 87 2.65 5.46 12.84
C ALA A 87 2.02 4.48 11.83
N ILE A 88 1.62 3.28 12.24
CA ILE A 88 0.88 2.34 11.37
C ILE A 88 -0.45 2.95 10.89
N PHE A 89 -1.16 3.66 11.77
CA PHE A 89 -2.43 4.32 11.42
C PHE A 89 -2.20 5.59 10.60
N ILE A 90 -1.13 6.35 10.90
CA ILE A 90 -0.74 7.52 10.11
C ILE A 90 -0.45 7.08 8.68
N MET A 91 0.50 6.15 8.48
CA MET A 91 0.96 5.72 7.14
C MET A 91 -0.03 4.80 6.42
N GLY A 92 -0.95 4.17 7.15
CA GLY A 92 -2.01 3.35 6.61
C GLY A 92 -3.31 4.13 6.38
N SER A 93 -4.23 4.05 7.35
CA SER A 93 -5.60 4.56 7.17
C SER A 93 -5.67 6.06 6.92
N ALA A 94 -4.84 6.88 7.61
CA ALA A 94 -4.88 8.33 7.46
C ALA A 94 -4.27 8.76 6.11
N MET A 95 -3.09 8.25 5.74
CA MET A 95 -2.54 8.51 4.41
C MET A 95 -3.44 7.96 3.30
N GLY A 96 -4.08 6.79 3.49
CA GLY A 96 -5.08 6.30 2.55
C GLY A 96 -6.21 7.30 2.30
N ALA A 97 -6.71 7.98 3.34
CA ALA A 97 -7.70 9.07 3.19
C ALA A 97 -7.12 10.28 2.44
N ILE A 98 -5.90 10.71 2.76
CA ILE A 98 -5.18 11.77 2.02
C ILE A 98 -5.12 11.44 0.52
N LEU A 99 -4.70 10.21 0.18
CA LEU A 99 -4.58 9.79 -1.22
C LEU A 99 -5.93 9.84 -1.95
N HIS A 100 -7.02 9.40 -1.31
CA HIS A 100 -8.37 9.51 -1.87
C HIS A 100 -8.80 10.98 -2.05
N GLN A 101 -8.57 11.83 -1.05
CA GLN A 101 -8.93 13.26 -1.12
C GLN A 101 -8.17 14.01 -2.21
N ARG A 102 -6.89 13.66 -2.43
CA ARG A 102 -6.09 14.15 -3.57
C ARG A 102 -6.53 13.54 -4.90
N GLY A 103 -7.45 12.60 -4.84
CA GLY A 103 -7.96 11.90 -6.01
C GLY A 103 -6.92 10.97 -6.62
N PHE A 104 -5.96 10.42 -5.91
CA PHE A 104 -5.13 9.30 -6.32
C PHE A 104 -5.93 8.00 -6.21
N LEU A 105 -5.43 6.92 -6.78
CA LEU A 105 -6.03 5.60 -6.65
C LEU A 105 -5.14 4.70 -5.77
N PRO A 106 -5.38 4.67 -4.45
CA PRO A 106 -4.67 3.73 -3.58
C PRO A 106 -5.30 2.33 -3.73
N ILE A 107 -4.48 1.35 -4.09
CA ILE A 107 -4.85 -0.07 -4.18
C ILE A 107 -4.16 -0.84 -3.07
N HIS A 108 -4.87 -1.79 -2.46
CA HIS A 108 -4.28 -2.73 -1.50
C HIS A 108 -3.45 -3.77 -2.25
N GLY A 109 -2.14 -3.63 -2.16
CA GLY A 109 -1.20 -4.50 -2.87
C GLY A 109 0.25 -4.08 -2.68
N SER A 110 1.15 -4.93 -3.16
CA SER A 110 2.59 -4.68 -3.21
C SER A 110 2.99 -4.43 -4.66
N CYS A 111 3.88 -3.48 -4.91
CA CYS A 111 4.39 -3.20 -6.25
C CYS A 111 5.90 -3.38 -6.30
N VAL A 112 6.36 -4.08 -7.34
CA VAL A 112 7.77 -4.31 -7.63
C VAL A 112 8.11 -3.80 -9.02
N THR A 113 9.39 -3.43 -9.25
CA THR A 113 9.88 -2.95 -10.56
C THR A 113 11.26 -3.47 -10.88
N ASP A 114 11.52 -3.70 -12.18
CA ASP A 114 12.86 -3.93 -12.73
C ASP A 114 13.55 -2.62 -13.19
N GLY A 115 12.87 -1.47 -13.02
CA GLY A 115 13.27 -0.14 -13.46
C GLY A 115 12.62 0.29 -14.79
N LYS A 116 12.15 -0.66 -15.62
CA LYS A 116 11.46 -0.42 -16.89
C LYS A 116 9.96 -0.73 -16.75
N HIS A 117 9.62 -1.81 -16.09
CA HIS A 117 8.27 -2.29 -15.86
C HIS A 117 7.95 -2.37 -14.39
N SER A 118 6.69 -2.17 -14.03
CA SER A 118 6.23 -2.39 -12.66
C SER A 118 5.02 -3.30 -12.64
N ILE A 119 4.99 -4.19 -11.64
CA ILE A 119 3.94 -5.17 -11.44
C ILE A 119 3.27 -4.91 -10.11
N LEU A 120 1.97 -4.64 -10.13
CA LEU A 120 1.14 -4.53 -8.93
C LEU A 120 0.55 -5.89 -8.58
N LEU A 121 0.89 -6.41 -7.42
CA LEU A 121 0.41 -7.66 -6.85
C LEU A 121 -0.78 -7.38 -5.92
N THR A 122 -1.97 -7.83 -6.27
CA THR A 122 -3.21 -7.66 -5.50
C THR A 122 -3.77 -9.00 -5.03
N GLY A 123 -4.79 -8.98 -4.18
CA GLY A 123 -5.46 -10.18 -3.67
C GLY A 123 -5.82 -10.04 -2.19
N GLU A 124 -6.52 -11.03 -1.66
CA GLU A 124 -6.94 -11.04 -0.26
C GLU A 124 -5.76 -11.10 0.72
N SER A 125 -6.03 -10.78 1.99
CA SER A 125 -5.01 -10.96 3.03
C SER A 125 -4.63 -12.43 3.14
N GLY A 126 -3.32 -12.74 3.13
CA GLY A 126 -2.84 -14.12 3.14
C GLY A 126 -2.69 -14.77 1.75
N ALA A 127 -3.08 -14.11 0.65
CA ALA A 127 -2.91 -14.66 -0.69
C ALA A 127 -1.43 -14.80 -1.15
N GLY A 128 -0.47 -14.26 -0.38
CA GLY A 128 0.96 -14.40 -0.68
C GLY A 128 1.58 -13.21 -1.43
N LYS A 129 0.93 -12.03 -1.45
CA LYS A 129 1.45 -10.81 -2.11
C LYS A 129 2.88 -10.46 -1.69
N SER A 130 3.09 -10.28 -0.39
CA SER A 130 4.42 -9.90 0.14
C SER A 130 5.45 -11.01 -0.05
N THR A 131 5.04 -12.29 0.01
CA THR A 131 5.92 -13.44 -0.28
C THR A 131 6.36 -13.45 -1.75
N LEU A 132 5.43 -13.18 -2.68
CA LEU A 132 5.77 -13.10 -4.10
C LEU A 132 6.59 -11.84 -4.41
N ALA A 133 6.31 -10.71 -3.77
CA ALA A 133 7.16 -9.52 -3.88
C ALA A 133 8.60 -9.82 -3.42
N ALA A 134 8.77 -10.58 -2.33
CA ALA A 134 10.05 -11.07 -1.86
C ALA A 134 10.78 -11.92 -2.89
N GLU A 135 10.07 -12.82 -3.58
CA GLU A 135 10.64 -13.61 -4.67
C GLU A 135 11.12 -12.73 -5.83
N PHE A 136 10.37 -11.70 -6.22
CA PHE A 136 10.81 -10.73 -7.22
C PHE A 136 12.07 -9.98 -6.77
N ILE A 137 12.13 -9.54 -5.51
CA ILE A 137 13.28 -8.83 -4.94
C ILE A 137 14.52 -9.72 -4.93
N SER A 138 14.39 -10.99 -4.56
CA SER A 138 15.53 -11.96 -4.56
C SER A 138 16.11 -12.19 -5.95
N ARG A 139 15.32 -11.87 -7.00
CA ARG A 139 15.75 -11.96 -8.42
C ARG A 139 16.16 -10.62 -9.02
N GLY A 140 16.45 -9.62 -8.17
CA GLY A 140 17.01 -8.33 -8.59
C GLY A 140 15.98 -7.22 -8.89
N TRP A 141 14.68 -7.48 -8.71
CA TRP A 141 13.68 -6.43 -8.76
C TRP A 141 13.75 -5.56 -7.50
N LYS A 142 13.18 -4.38 -7.56
CA LYS A 142 13.09 -3.45 -6.43
C LYS A 142 11.66 -3.30 -5.95
N LEU A 143 11.49 -3.13 -4.63
CA LEU A 143 10.21 -2.77 -4.05
C LEU A 143 9.88 -1.30 -4.36
N VAL A 144 8.68 -1.04 -4.85
CA VAL A 144 8.13 0.32 -5.02
C VAL A 144 7.20 0.66 -3.86
N THR A 145 6.32 -0.27 -3.52
CA THR A 145 5.37 -0.13 -2.41
C THR A 145 5.06 -1.49 -1.77
N ASP A 146 4.71 -1.48 -0.48
CA ASP A 146 4.07 -2.62 0.17
C ASP A 146 2.79 -2.16 0.89
N ASP A 147 1.75 -3.00 0.89
CA ASP A 147 0.44 -2.80 1.55
C ASP A 147 -0.45 -1.73 0.88
N VAL A 148 0.08 -0.55 0.54
CA VAL A 148 -0.65 0.54 -0.14
C VAL A 148 0.09 0.99 -1.38
N THR A 149 -0.49 0.76 -2.54
CA THR A 149 0.07 1.17 -3.84
C THR A 149 -0.68 2.39 -4.36
N CYS A 150 0.00 3.53 -4.42
CA CYS A 150 -0.55 4.80 -4.91
C CYS A 150 -0.37 4.93 -6.42
N ILE A 151 -1.46 4.92 -7.18
CA ILE A 151 -1.45 5.07 -8.64
C ILE A 151 -1.90 6.47 -9.03
N THR A 152 -1.18 7.09 -9.96
CA THR A 152 -1.41 8.44 -10.48
C THR A 152 -1.24 8.50 -12.01
N ASN A 153 -1.33 9.70 -12.59
CA ASN A 153 -1.11 9.97 -14.02
C ASN A 153 -2.04 9.19 -14.97
N PHE A 154 -3.35 9.29 -14.75
CA PHE A 154 -4.36 8.56 -15.55
C PHE A 154 -4.53 9.08 -16.98
N ASP A 155 -4.16 10.33 -17.26
CA ASP A 155 -4.24 10.93 -18.60
C ASP A 155 -3.06 10.48 -19.50
N GLY A 156 -1.91 10.20 -18.88
CA GLY A 156 -0.73 9.62 -19.54
C GLY A 156 -0.57 8.12 -19.28
N THR A 157 0.68 7.70 -19.10
CA THR A 157 1.01 6.35 -18.61
C THR A 157 0.79 6.30 -17.11
N PRO A 158 -0.07 5.42 -16.58
CA PRO A 158 -0.25 5.26 -15.15
C PRO A 158 1.07 4.93 -14.46
N VAL A 159 1.36 5.62 -13.35
CA VAL A 159 2.58 5.40 -12.57
C VAL A 159 2.24 5.06 -11.12
N VAL A 160 3.08 4.24 -10.52
CA VAL A 160 3.07 3.95 -9.08
C VAL A 160 4.07 4.87 -8.40
N ARG A 161 3.63 5.61 -7.40
CA ARG A 161 4.50 6.41 -6.54
C ARG A 161 5.05 5.56 -5.42
N SER A 162 6.36 5.61 -5.23
CA SER A 162 7.01 4.86 -4.15
C SER A 162 6.48 5.23 -2.77
N SER A 163 6.35 4.23 -1.90
CA SER A 163 5.95 4.45 -0.50
C SER A 163 7.15 4.83 0.36
N TYR A 164 7.68 3.89 1.08
CA TYR A 164 8.87 3.98 1.94
C TYR A 164 9.51 2.60 2.04
N PRO A 165 10.82 2.50 2.36
CA PRO A 165 11.60 1.27 2.24
C PRO A 165 11.32 0.27 3.38
N SER A 166 10.07 -0.13 3.54
CA SER A 166 9.67 -1.13 4.53
C SER A 166 8.70 -2.12 3.91
N GLN A 167 8.97 -3.40 4.12
CA GLN A 167 8.09 -4.49 3.71
C GLN A 167 7.50 -5.18 4.94
N LYS A 168 6.21 -5.51 4.89
CA LYS A 168 5.50 -6.18 5.97
C LYS A 168 5.37 -7.66 5.68
N LEU A 169 6.07 -8.50 6.43
CA LEU A 169 6.04 -9.95 6.27
C LEU A 169 5.47 -10.65 7.50
N TRP A 170 4.85 -11.80 7.26
CA TRP A 170 4.55 -12.76 8.30
C TRP A 170 5.81 -13.57 8.63
N GLU A 171 5.90 -14.10 9.84
CA GLU A 171 7.04 -14.87 10.35
C GLU A 171 7.52 -15.96 9.37
N ASP A 172 6.62 -16.69 8.75
CA ASP A 172 6.90 -17.74 7.78
C ASP A 172 7.54 -17.25 6.45
N ALA A 173 7.39 -15.97 6.16
CA ALA A 173 8.00 -15.34 4.99
C ALA A 173 9.36 -14.71 5.28
N LEU A 174 9.69 -14.46 6.57
CA LEU A 174 10.98 -13.89 6.99
C LEU A 174 12.17 -14.77 6.62
N ALA A 175 12.02 -16.10 6.73
CA ALA A 175 13.08 -17.07 6.43
C ALA A 175 13.59 -17.00 4.97
N ARG A 176 12.93 -16.27 4.08
CA ARG A 176 13.33 -16.04 2.69
C ARG A 176 14.27 -14.84 2.52
N TYR A 177 14.42 -14.02 3.55
CA TYR A 177 15.34 -12.91 3.56
C TYR A 177 16.56 -13.24 4.39
N GLU A 178 17.74 -13.08 3.82
CA GLU A 178 18.99 -12.94 4.56
C GLU A 178 18.99 -11.53 5.16
N THR A 179 18.27 -11.32 6.25
CA THR A 179 18.14 -10.00 6.88
C THR A 179 18.79 -10.06 8.25
N GLU A 180 19.64 -9.08 8.55
CA GLU A 180 20.20 -8.92 9.89
C GLU A 180 19.08 -8.65 10.90
N GLU A 181 19.17 -9.19 12.10
CA GLU A 181 18.14 -9.07 13.14
C GLU A 181 17.80 -7.60 13.47
N ASP A 182 18.77 -6.70 13.36
CA ASP A 182 18.60 -5.26 13.61
C ASP A 182 17.66 -4.57 12.62
N ASN A 183 17.39 -5.17 11.46
CA ASN A 183 16.52 -4.63 10.41
C ASN A 183 15.08 -5.16 10.53
N ILE A 184 14.77 -5.96 11.55
CA ILE A 184 13.46 -6.57 11.75
C ILE A 184 12.76 -5.91 12.93
N HIS A 185 11.56 -5.37 12.68
CA HIS A 185 10.74 -4.75 13.73
C HIS A 185 9.39 -5.46 13.84
N SER A 186 9.04 -5.92 15.04
CA SER A 186 7.69 -6.43 15.30
C SER A 186 6.67 -5.30 15.14
N LEU A 187 5.63 -5.52 14.34
CA LEU A 187 4.57 -4.54 14.07
C LEU A 187 3.33 -4.82 14.91
N TYR A 188 2.77 -6.00 14.81
CA TYR A 188 1.60 -6.44 15.57
C TYR A 188 1.39 -7.96 15.44
N SER A 189 0.68 -8.52 16.42
CA SER A 189 0.24 -9.91 16.40
C SER A 189 -1.25 -10.00 16.02
N ARG A 190 -1.61 -11.00 15.21
CA ARG A 190 -2.99 -11.29 14.84
C ARG A 190 -3.17 -12.81 14.68
N GLN A 191 -4.16 -13.38 15.41
CA GLN A 191 -4.47 -14.80 15.32
C GLN A 191 -3.24 -15.71 15.55
N ASP A 192 -2.47 -15.44 16.63
CA ASP A 192 -1.25 -16.16 17.03
C ASP A 192 -0.11 -16.14 15.98
N ARG A 193 -0.15 -15.20 15.03
CA ARG A 193 0.94 -14.94 14.07
C ARG A 193 1.46 -13.53 14.22
N GLU A 194 2.77 -13.39 14.24
CA GLU A 194 3.43 -12.08 14.28
C GLU A 194 3.69 -11.54 12.88
N LYS A 195 3.47 -10.24 12.72
CA LYS A 195 3.80 -9.49 11.51
C LYS A 195 4.96 -8.55 11.77
N PHE A 196 5.97 -8.63 10.93
CA PHE A 196 7.21 -7.88 11.04
C PHE A 196 7.33 -6.87 9.93
N GLY A 197 7.92 -5.71 10.23
CA GLY A 197 8.43 -4.77 9.25
C GLY A 197 9.91 -5.03 9.02
N ILE A 198 10.31 -5.10 7.76
CA ILE A 198 11.71 -5.27 7.38
C ILE A 198 12.14 -4.02 6.63
N ASP A 199 13.33 -3.49 6.96
CA ASP A 199 13.99 -2.48 6.15
C ASP A 199 14.51 -3.13 4.84
N VAL A 200 14.05 -2.60 3.73
CA VAL A 200 14.44 -3.03 2.38
C VAL A 200 15.10 -1.91 1.58
N SER A 201 15.73 -0.95 2.26
CA SER A 201 16.35 0.23 1.63
C SER A 201 17.32 -0.12 0.51
N ALA A 202 18.07 -1.21 0.62
CA ALA A 202 19.00 -1.70 -0.41
C ALA A 202 18.29 -2.14 -1.70
N HIS A 203 17.01 -2.52 -1.61
CA HIS A 203 16.18 -3.04 -2.70
C HIS A 203 14.95 -2.17 -2.96
N PHE A 204 14.98 -0.92 -2.54
CA PHE A 204 13.89 0.03 -2.71
C PHE A 204 14.09 0.89 -3.95
N PHE A 205 12.98 1.18 -4.65
CA PHE A 205 12.93 2.12 -5.75
C PHE A 205 12.26 3.41 -5.25
N ASP A 206 13.01 4.51 -5.18
CA ASP A 206 12.47 5.82 -4.83
C ASP A 206 12.13 6.61 -6.10
N GLY A 207 10.86 6.85 -6.33
CA GLY A 207 10.39 7.59 -7.49
C GLY A 207 9.01 7.19 -7.99
N GLU A 208 8.78 7.45 -9.27
CA GLU A 208 7.56 7.07 -10.00
C GLU A 208 7.91 5.94 -11.00
N ALA A 209 7.27 4.80 -10.84
CA ALA A 209 7.49 3.62 -11.66
C ALA A 209 6.31 3.41 -12.63
N PRO A 210 6.52 3.29 -13.96
CA PRO A 210 5.45 3.04 -14.92
C PRO A 210 4.75 1.71 -14.60
N LEU A 211 3.43 1.74 -14.42
CA LEU A 211 2.66 0.52 -14.15
C LEU A 211 2.44 -0.25 -15.46
N SER A 212 2.96 -1.46 -15.52
CA SER A 212 2.88 -2.33 -16.71
C SER A 212 1.88 -3.47 -16.55
N LEU A 213 1.67 -3.99 -15.34
CA LEU A 213 0.85 -5.18 -15.15
C LEU A 213 0.19 -5.16 -13.75
N VAL A 214 -1.05 -5.65 -13.69
CA VAL A 214 -1.73 -5.93 -12.42
C VAL A 214 -2.00 -7.43 -12.31
N ILE A 215 -1.49 -8.06 -11.26
CA ILE A 215 -1.70 -9.47 -10.95
C ILE A 215 -2.63 -9.60 -9.74
N ARG A 216 -3.69 -10.36 -9.90
CA ARG A 216 -4.51 -10.82 -8.78
C ARG A 216 -4.07 -12.21 -8.34
N LEU A 217 -3.65 -12.33 -7.08
CA LEU A 217 -3.36 -13.61 -6.47
C LEU A 217 -4.61 -14.20 -5.83
N ILE A 218 -4.88 -15.47 -6.12
CA ILE A 218 -5.94 -16.26 -5.49
C ILE A 218 -5.39 -17.59 -5.02
N ASN A 219 -5.92 -18.12 -3.92
CA ASN A 219 -5.65 -19.47 -3.49
C ASN A 219 -6.66 -20.43 -4.12
N GLY A 220 -6.23 -21.62 -4.47
CA GLY A 220 -7.12 -22.62 -5.04
C GLY A 220 -6.51 -24.02 -5.07
N PRO A 221 -7.36 -25.05 -5.28
CA PRO A 221 -6.93 -26.46 -5.29
C PRO A 221 -6.21 -26.84 -6.59
N VAL A 222 -6.10 -25.94 -7.55
CA VAL A 222 -5.53 -26.20 -8.89
C VAL A 222 -4.04 -25.88 -8.89
N ARG A 223 -3.31 -26.50 -9.82
CA ARG A 223 -1.88 -26.18 -10.03
C ARG A 223 -1.68 -24.71 -10.30
N CYS A 224 -0.52 -24.20 -9.90
CA CYS A 224 -0.13 -22.82 -10.16
C CYS A 224 -0.28 -22.50 -11.67
N ALA A 225 -1.12 -21.54 -11.98
CA ALA A 225 -1.47 -21.14 -13.35
C ALA A 225 -1.74 -19.63 -13.43
N LEU A 226 -1.53 -19.08 -14.63
CA LEU A 226 -1.86 -17.69 -14.94
C LEU A 226 -2.94 -17.67 -16.03
N ALA A 227 -3.95 -16.83 -15.85
CA ALA A 227 -5.00 -16.57 -16.85
C ALA A 227 -5.20 -15.06 -17.03
N PRO A 228 -5.31 -14.56 -18.27
CA PRO A 228 -5.66 -13.17 -18.54
C PRO A 228 -7.00 -12.78 -17.91
N MET A 229 -7.13 -11.54 -17.52
CA MET A 229 -8.37 -10.96 -17.04
C MET A 229 -8.90 -9.96 -18.07
N GLU A 230 -10.17 -10.09 -18.45
CA GLU A 230 -10.75 -9.28 -19.52
C GLU A 230 -12.03 -8.55 -19.09
N GLY A 231 -12.40 -7.52 -19.83
CA GLY A 231 -13.66 -6.83 -19.70
C GLY A 231 -13.88 -6.18 -18.33
N MET A 232 -15.13 -6.13 -17.89
CA MET A 232 -15.58 -5.46 -16.67
C MET A 232 -15.02 -6.09 -15.38
N VAL A 233 -14.56 -7.34 -15.44
CA VAL A 233 -13.94 -8.02 -14.28
C VAL A 233 -12.69 -7.28 -13.82
N LYS A 234 -11.92 -6.68 -14.74
CA LYS A 234 -10.74 -5.86 -14.42
C LYS A 234 -11.13 -4.65 -13.55
N THR A 235 -12.16 -3.92 -13.94
CA THR A 235 -12.66 -2.75 -13.19
C THR A 235 -13.19 -3.17 -11.82
N ASP A 236 -14.00 -4.22 -11.74
CA ASP A 236 -14.52 -4.75 -10.47
C ASP A 236 -13.39 -5.12 -9.51
N GLN A 237 -12.33 -5.77 -10.01
CA GLN A 237 -11.17 -6.13 -9.20
C GLN A 237 -10.44 -4.89 -8.65
N LEU A 238 -10.27 -3.83 -9.43
CA LEU A 238 -9.66 -2.60 -8.95
C LEU A 238 -10.50 -1.93 -7.85
N ILE A 239 -11.82 -1.89 -8.04
CA ILE A 239 -12.76 -1.35 -7.04
C ILE A 239 -12.69 -2.16 -5.74
N ARG A 240 -12.74 -3.49 -5.81
CA ARG A 240 -12.68 -4.38 -4.63
C ARG A 240 -11.35 -4.30 -3.89
N ASN A 241 -10.25 -4.09 -4.62
CA ASN A 241 -8.92 -3.96 -4.03
C ASN A 241 -8.55 -2.50 -3.71
N THR A 242 -9.48 -1.55 -3.87
CA THR A 242 -9.24 -0.17 -3.43
C THR A 242 -8.94 -0.13 -1.93
N TYR A 243 -7.77 0.43 -1.59
CA TYR A 243 -7.37 0.53 -0.19
C TYR A 243 -8.33 1.45 0.56
N ARG A 244 -8.97 0.91 1.60
CA ARG A 244 -9.95 1.66 2.40
C ARG A 244 -11.07 2.29 1.56
N GLY A 245 -11.57 1.62 0.54
CA GLY A 245 -12.61 2.14 -0.35
C GLY A 245 -13.88 2.66 0.35
N GLN A 246 -14.17 2.16 1.55
CA GLN A 246 -15.29 2.62 2.38
C GLN A 246 -15.13 4.04 2.95
N ILE A 247 -13.95 4.66 2.84
CA ILE A 247 -13.72 6.05 3.29
C ILE A 247 -13.67 7.05 2.13
N ILE A 248 -14.02 6.63 0.93
CA ILE A 248 -14.11 7.54 -0.22
C ILE A 248 -15.29 8.49 -0.01
N GLU A 249 -15.01 9.78 0.04
CA GLU A 249 -16.03 10.81 0.13
C GLU A 249 -16.94 10.78 -1.10
N GLN A 250 -18.23 11.00 -0.91
CA GLN A 250 -19.22 10.91 -2.00
C GLN A 250 -18.86 11.77 -3.22
N ARG A 251 -18.29 12.97 -2.99
CA ARG A 251 -17.78 13.85 -4.05
C ARG A 251 -16.66 13.24 -4.90
N ASN A 252 -15.95 12.22 -4.39
CA ASN A 252 -14.83 11.55 -5.04
C ASN A 252 -15.20 10.21 -5.68
N LEU A 253 -16.39 9.66 -5.44
CA LEU A 253 -16.80 8.34 -5.94
C LEU A 253 -16.80 8.25 -7.47
N GLN A 254 -17.31 9.26 -8.17
CA GLN A 254 -17.31 9.28 -9.64
C GLN A 254 -15.88 9.28 -10.18
N ARG A 255 -15.02 10.12 -9.63
CA ARG A 255 -13.59 10.19 -10.03
C ARG A 255 -12.89 8.88 -9.77
N HIS A 256 -13.11 8.26 -8.62
CA HIS A 256 -12.56 6.94 -8.27
C HIS A 256 -12.98 5.88 -9.30
N PHE A 257 -14.28 5.79 -9.61
CA PHE A 257 -14.80 4.85 -10.62
C PHE A 257 -14.15 5.08 -11.99
N GLN A 258 -14.09 6.32 -12.46
CA GLN A 258 -13.46 6.69 -13.73
C GLN A 258 -11.99 6.25 -13.79
N ARG A 259 -11.24 6.39 -12.69
CA ARG A 259 -9.84 5.95 -12.61
C ARG A 259 -9.71 4.43 -12.66
N CYS A 260 -10.59 3.69 -11.99
CA CYS A 260 -10.62 2.23 -12.11
C CYS A 260 -10.91 1.80 -13.55
N VAL A 261 -11.86 2.46 -14.24
CA VAL A 261 -12.14 2.19 -15.65
C VAL A 261 -10.93 2.53 -16.52
N THR A 262 -10.36 3.71 -16.38
CA THR A 262 -9.17 4.12 -17.15
C THR A 262 -8.01 3.15 -16.95
N LEU A 263 -7.72 2.76 -15.72
CA LEU A 263 -6.65 1.82 -15.43
C LEU A 263 -6.91 0.45 -16.04
N SER A 264 -8.15 -0.06 -15.91
CA SER A 264 -8.53 -1.37 -16.46
C SER A 264 -8.46 -1.44 -17.99
N THR A 265 -8.61 -0.31 -18.69
CA THR A 265 -8.48 -0.25 -20.15
C THR A 265 -7.02 -0.11 -20.62
N LYS A 266 -6.18 0.59 -19.82
CA LYS A 266 -4.79 0.88 -20.20
C LYS A 266 -3.81 -0.24 -19.84
N ILE A 267 -4.05 -0.94 -18.72
CA ILE A 267 -3.08 -1.88 -18.16
C ILE A 267 -3.59 -3.32 -18.31
N PRO A 268 -2.77 -4.24 -18.83
CA PRO A 268 -3.08 -5.67 -18.80
C PRO A 268 -3.23 -6.15 -17.34
N MET A 269 -4.17 -7.07 -17.14
CA MET A 269 -4.43 -7.68 -15.83
C MET A 269 -4.54 -9.19 -15.97
N ALA A 270 -4.04 -9.93 -15.00
CA ALA A 270 -4.17 -11.40 -14.99
C ALA A 270 -4.43 -11.92 -13.57
N VAL A 271 -4.98 -13.11 -13.50
CA VAL A 271 -5.13 -13.88 -12.25
C VAL A 271 -4.03 -14.92 -12.20
N VAL A 272 -3.34 -15.01 -11.07
CA VAL A 272 -2.44 -16.13 -10.77
C VAL A 272 -3.04 -16.94 -9.64
N THR A 273 -3.28 -18.22 -9.91
CA THR A 273 -3.73 -19.17 -8.90
C THR A 273 -2.53 -19.79 -8.22
N ARG A 274 -2.51 -19.72 -6.89
CA ARG A 274 -1.54 -20.40 -6.05
C ARG A 274 -2.15 -21.71 -5.53
N THR A 275 -1.38 -22.80 -5.58
CA THR A 275 -1.79 -24.07 -4.97
C THR A 275 -1.75 -23.95 -3.44
N ASP A 276 -2.80 -24.36 -2.76
CA ASP A 276 -2.84 -24.34 -1.30
C ASP A 276 -1.78 -25.27 -0.69
N GLY A 277 -1.06 -24.76 0.31
CA GLY A 277 -0.05 -25.51 1.05
C GLY A 277 1.30 -25.70 0.32
N GLU A 278 1.43 -25.27 -0.93
CA GLU A 278 2.68 -25.37 -1.70
C GLU A 278 3.41 -24.01 -1.78
N ASP A 279 4.73 -24.09 -1.82
CA ASP A 279 5.56 -22.95 -2.18
C ASP A 279 5.63 -22.79 -3.70
N CYS A 280 4.80 -21.91 -4.21
CA CYS A 280 4.70 -21.64 -5.65
C CYS A 280 5.37 -20.33 -6.07
N ALA A 281 6.11 -19.63 -5.19
CA ALA A 281 6.60 -18.28 -5.48
C ALA A 281 7.49 -18.24 -6.74
N ALA A 282 8.44 -19.14 -6.87
CA ALA A 282 9.30 -19.24 -8.05
C ALA A 282 8.51 -19.51 -9.33
N LYS A 283 7.51 -20.42 -9.26
CA LYS A 283 6.66 -20.74 -10.41
C LYS A 283 5.76 -19.57 -10.81
N MET A 284 5.20 -18.85 -9.84
CA MET A 284 4.42 -17.64 -10.10
C MET A 284 5.28 -16.57 -10.75
N TYR A 285 6.52 -16.36 -10.27
CA TYR A 285 7.48 -15.45 -10.89
C TYR A 285 7.67 -15.77 -12.38
N GLU A 286 7.99 -17.03 -12.74
CA GLU A 286 8.20 -17.46 -14.13
C GLU A 286 6.97 -17.19 -15.01
N LEU A 287 5.77 -17.51 -14.51
CA LEU A 287 4.54 -17.29 -15.26
C LEU A 287 4.26 -15.80 -15.49
N ILE A 288 4.51 -14.97 -14.48
CA ILE A 288 4.24 -13.53 -14.54
C ILE A 288 5.25 -12.82 -15.45
N THR A 289 6.54 -13.14 -15.33
CA THR A 289 7.57 -12.53 -16.18
C THR A 289 7.40 -12.92 -17.65
N LYS A 290 7.10 -14.18 -17.93
CA LYS A 290 6.76 -14.62 -19.28
C LYS A 290 5.54 -13.88 -19.83
N TYR A 291 4.49 -13.71 -19.03
CA TYR A 291 3.29 -12.97 -19.45
C TYR A 291 3.58 -11.49 -19.70
N LEU A 292 4.46 -10.89 -18.90
CA LEU A 292 4.91 -9.50 -19.09
C LEU A 292 5.68 -9.36 -20.40
N GLU A 293 6.62 -10.26 -20.70
CA GLU A 293 7.39 -10.29 -21.95
C GLU A 293 6.49 -10.41 -23.18
N GLU A 294 5.45 -11.26 -23.14
CA GLU A 294 4.48 -11.40 -24.23
C GLU A 294 3.69 -10.11 -24.55
N HIS A 295 3.56 -9.19 -23.59
CA HIS A 295 2.80 -7.93 -23.73
C HIS A 295 3.70 -6.72 -24.05
N TYR A 296 4.97 -6.80 -23.76
CA TYR A 296 5.94 -5.70 -23.90
C TYR A 296 7.20 -6.19 -24.63
N HIS A 297 6.99 -6.76 -25.83
CA HIS A 297 8.11 -7.06 -26.74
C HIS A 297 8.80 -5.74 -27.13
N ASP A 298 10.11 -5.66 -26.90
CA ASP A 298 10.98 -4.60 -27.42
C ASP A 298 11.24 -4.76 -28.92
#